data_4b733e59cb200ada15cda7156c8cc7b8
#
_entry.id   4b733e59cb200ada15cda7156c8cc7b8
#
_cell.length_a   1.000
_cell.length_b   1.000
_cell.length_c   1.000
_cell.angle_alpha   90.00
_cell.angle_beta   90.00
_cell.angle_gamma   90.00
#
_symmetry.space_group_name_H-M   'P 1'
#
loop_
_entity.id
_entity.type
_entity.pdbx_description
1 polymer ?
#
loop_
_entity_poly.entity_id
_entity_poly.type
_entity_poly.pdbx_seq_one_letter_code
_entity_poly.pdbx_strand_id
1 'polypeptide(L)'
;MNRILSFLERRAEAYLTRKKQIKEYSRTKKHTVLGEIWSWVDALIFAIFWVIIINQYLFQLFVIPSPSMVHTLEVGDRVIVNKDSYGVELYPAGKKVFTDGRRVQRDEILTFYNPEYASKGPFFDILSQVVYMGTLTLVNIDRNDDGTPAERLYVKRAVGMGGDTIVFDDGNVFIKPSGTDEFIPEDLFRERTELASGPHRSVDPEYYPGLRAAGAITAYHEMGYDPFLPREVYDSYRTLQGTGYDYVFDRYA
;
A
#
# COMPACT_ATOMS: atom_id res chain seq x y z
N MET A 1 55.58 -7.17 24.60
CA MET A 1 54.20 -7.75 24.74
C MET A 1 53.49 -7.29 26.02
N ASN A 2 54.17 -7.22 27.17
CA ASN A 2 53.54 -6.82 28.46
C ASN A 2 53.06 -5.36 28.57
N ARG A 3 53.64 -4.40 27.83
CA ARG A 3 53.19 -2.98 27.87
C ARG A 3 51.84 -2.74 27.17
N ILE A 4 51.58 -3.46 26.12
CA ILE A 4 50.29 -3.34 25.37
C ILE A 4 49.16 -3.99 26.18
N LEU A 5 49.42 -5.16 26.75
CA LEU A 5 48.47 -5.85 27.62
C LEU A 5 48.07 -4.98 28.81
N SER A 6 49.06 -4.42 29.54
CA SER A 6 48.77 -3.57 30.70
C SER A 6 48.07 -2.25 30.35
N PHE A 7 48.23 -1.78 29.12
CA PHE A 7 47.47 -0.61 28.62
C PHE A 7 46.01 -0.96 28.34
N LEU A 8 45.77 -2.11 27.71
CA LEU A 8 44.43 -2.61 27.42
C LEU A 8 43.68 -2.95 28.70
N GLU A 9 44.33 -3.60 29.67
CA GLU A 9 43.78 -3.91 30.99
C GLU A 9 43.34 -2.62 31.71
N ARG A 10 44.19 -1.60 31.78
CA ARG A 10 43.83 -0.31 32.39
C ARG A 10 42.66 0.39 31.71
N ARG A 11 42.59 0.31 30.40
CA ARG A 11 41.43 0.88 29.67
C ARG A 11 40.14 0.10 29.93
N ALA A 12 40.21 -1.22 29.94
CA ALA A 12 39.09 -2.08 30.25
C ALA A 12 38.58 -1.87 31.68
N GLU A 13 39.51 -1.80 32.66
CA GLU A 13 39.17 -1.51 34.07
C GLU A 13 38.54 -0.11 34.23
N ALA A 14 39.11 0.91 33.59
CA ALA A 14 38.56 2.25 33.63
C ALA A 14 37.14 2.32 33.02
N TYR A 15 36.91 1.59 31.91
CA TYR A 15 35.60 1.49 31.30
C TYR A 15 34.59 0.78 32.19
N LEU A 16 34.97 -0.36 32.77
CA LEU A 16 34.13 -1.14 33.68
C LEU A 16 33.79 -0.37 34.95
N THR A 17 34.79 0.32 35.52
CA THR A 17 34.60 1.16 36.70
C THR A 17 33.66 2.32 36.43
N ARG A 18 33.85 2.99 35.30
CA ARG A 18 32.93 4.09 34.86
C ARG A 18 31.52 3.59 34.67
N LYS A 19 31.37 2.43 34.03
CA LYS A 19 30.04 1.81 33.82
C LYS A 19 29.37 1.42 35.12
N LYS A 20 30.17 0.92 36.11
CA LYS A 20 29.70 0.59 37.46
C LYS A 20 29.25 1.84 38.22
N GLN A 21 30.05 2.91 38.18
CA GLN A 21 29.74 4.18 38.83
C GLN A 21 28.46 4.82 38.23
N ILE A 22 28.30 4.79 36.91
CA ILE A 22 27.06 5.29 36.25
C ILE A 22 25.86 4.45 36.69
N LYS A 23 26.00 3.14 36.79
CA LYS A 23 24.93 2.25 37.23
C LYS A 23 24.57 2.45 38.72
N GLU A 24 25.55 2.69 39.58
CA GLU A 24 25.33 3.02 41.00
C GLU A 24 24.70 4.41 41.16
N TYR A 25 25.17 5.41 40.42
CA TYR A 25 24.58 6.76 40.45
C TYR A 25 23.12 6.75 39.96
N SER A 26 22.81 5.97 38.95
CA SER A 26 21.41 5.82 38.47
C SER A 26 20.53 5.08 39.50
N ARG A 27 21.10 4.20 40.29
CA ARG A 27 20.40 3.41 41.32
C ARG A 27 20.12 4.21 42.60
N THR A 28 20.96 5.21 42.89
CA THR A 28 20.82 6.10 44.05
C THR A 28 19.98 7.33 43.79
N LYS A 29 19.66 7.62 42.53
CA LYS A 29 18.77 8.70 42.16
C LYS A 29 17.37 8.38 42.68
N LYS A 30 16.92 9.08 43.73
CA LYS A 30 15.57 8.94 44.30
C LYS A 30 14.59 8.98 43.16
N HIS A 31 13.79 7.92 43.01
CA HIS A 31 12.72 7.83 42.03
C HIS A 31 11.68 8.92 42.34
N THR A 32 11.86 10.06 41.75
CA THR A 32 10.82 11.11 41.77
C THR A 32 9.78 10.69 40.72
N VAL A 33 8.49 10.78 41.08
CA VAL A 33 7.38 10.46 40.13
C VAL A 33 7.59 11.12 38.76
N LEU A 34 8.05 12.36 38.76
CA LEU A 34 8.42 13.07 37.51
C LEU A 34 9.56 12.38 36.76
N GLY A 35 10.55 11.82 37.45
CA GLY A 35 11.65 11.09 36.80
C GLY A 35 11.21 9.77 36.18
N GLU A 36 10.22 9.11 36.77
CA GLU A 36 9.61 7.91 36.18
C GLU A 36 8.80 8.26 34.94
N ILE A 37 7.96 9.32 35.00
CA ILE A 37 7.22 9.81 33.82
C ILE A 37 8.17 10.14 32.67
N TRP A 38 9.28 10.86 32.94
CA TRP A 38 10.27 11.16 31.90
C TRP A 38 10.92 9.90 31.31
N SER A 39 11.18 8.90 32.13
CA SER A 39 11.72 7.61 31.67
C SER A 39 10.73 6.88 30.73
N TRP A 40 9.44 6.95 31.02
CA TRP A 40 8.40 6.39 30.14
C TRP A 40 8.28 7.16 28.83
N VAL A 41 8.35 8.50 28.88
CA VAL A 41 8.34 9.36 27.68
C VAL A 41 9.55 9.07 26.80
N ASP A 42 10.75 8.96 27.38
CA ASP A 42 11.97 8.64 26.64
C ASP A 42 11.89 7.25 25.99
N ALA A 43 11.40 6.25 26.72
CA ALA A 43 11.17 4.92 26.17
C ALA A 43 10.15 4.91 25.02
N LEU A 44 9.09 5.72 25.14
CA LEU A 44 8.07 5.87 24.11
C LEU A 44 8.64 6.54 22.85
N ILE A 45 9.40 7.62 23.00
CA ILE A 45 10.06 8.31 21.89
C ILE A 45 11.03 7.34 21.19
N PHE A 46 11.82 6.59 21.95
CA PHE A 46 12.71 5.59 21.40
C PHE A 46 11.96 4.50 20.62
N ALA A 47 10.87 4.00 21.17
CA ALA A 47 10.04 3.00 20.51
C ALA A 47 9.42 3.55 19.20
N ILE A 48 8.85 4.76 19.22
CA ILE A 48 8.28 5.42 18.04
C ILE A 48 9.35 5.61 16.97
N PHE A 49 10.54 6.06 17.34
CA PHE A 49 11.67 6.23 16.42
C PHE A 49 11.98 4.92 15.67
N TRP A 50 12.12 3.81 16.41
CA TRP A 50 12.40 2.51 15.79
C TRP A 50 11.23 1.99 14.95
N VAL A 51 10.00 2.19 15.39
CA VAL A 51 8.81 1.82 14.61
C VAL A 51 8.79 2.56 13.27
N ILE A 52 9.08 3.86 13.26
CA ILE A 52 9.15 4.65 12.03
C ILE A 52 10.25 4.12 11.11
N ILE A 53 11.45 3.85 11.63
CA ILE A 53 12.57 3.30 10.85
C ILE A 53 12.20 1.94 10.24
N ILE A 54 11.65 1.04 11.03
CA ILE A 54 11.25 -0.29 10.57
C ILE A 54 10.17 -0.19 9.49
N ASN A 55 9.12 0.60 9.73
CA ASN A 55 8.04 0.77 8.77
C ASN A 55 8.47 1.49 7.48
N GLN A 56 9.46 2.37 7.55
CA GLN A 56 9.96 3.08 6.37
C GLN A 56 10.86 2.19 5.51
N TYR A 57 11.74 1.40 6.13
CA TYR A 57 12.87 0.78 5.43
C TYR A 57 12.79 -0.73 5.31
N LEU A 58 12.08 -1.42 6.19
CA LEU A 58 12.07 -2.88 6.21
C LEU A 58 10.72 -3.45 5.81
N PHE A 59 9.71 -3.30 6.65
CA PHE A 59 8.39 -3.85 6.41
C PHE A 59 7.31 -3.00 7.05
N GLN A 60 6.15 -3.00 6.43
CA GLN A 60 4.99 -2.26 6.90
C GLN A 60 3.78 -3.16 6.97
N LEU A 61 3.01 -3.02 8.06
CA LEU A 61 1.72 -3.66 8.23
C LEU A 61 0.64 -2.84 7.53
N PHE A 62 -0.19 -3.53 6.75
CA PHE A 62 -1.38 -2.98 6.12
C PHE A 62 -2.61 -3.79 6.49
N VAL A 63 -3.75 -3.12 6.52
CA VAL A 63 -5.06 -3.75 6.56
C VAL A 63 -5.69 -3.57 5.19
N ILE A 64 -6.24 -4.64 4.64
CA ILE A 64 -6.89 -4.60 3.32
C ILE A 64 -8.26 -3.91 3.45
N PRO A 65 -8.47 -2.75 2.83
CA PRO A 65 -9.70 -1.98 3.01
C PRO A 65 -10.80 -2.35 2.00
N SER A 66 -10.46 -2.98 0.88
CA SER A 66 -11.37 -3.18 -0.25
C SER A 66 -11.36 -4.60 -0.79
N PRO A 67 -12.45 -5.07 -1.41
CA PRO A 67 -12.56 -6.43 -1.92
C PRO A 67 -11.81 -6.68 -3.23
N SER A 68 -11.01 -5.74 -3.72
CA SER A 68 -10.35 -5.86 -5.03
C SER A 68 -9.32 -7.00 -5.14
N MET A 69 -8.97 -7.64 -4.02
CA MET A 69 -8.05 -8.78 -3.96
C MET A 69 -8.71 -10.04 -3.35
N VAL A 70 -10.04 -10.05 -3.25
CA VAL A 70 -10.82 -11.17 -2.72
C VAL A 70 -10.43 -12.49 -3.38
N HIS A 71 -10.51 -13.58 -2.64
CA HIS A 71 -9.97 -14.92 -2.84
C HIS A 71 -8.44 -15.04 -2.69
N THR A 72 -7.71 -13.93 -2.67
CA THR A 72 -6.28 -13.94 -2.29
C THR A 72 -6.07 -13.22 -0.98
N LEU A 73 -6.71 -12.07 -0.81
CA LEU A 73 -6.71 -11.26 0.40
C LEU A 73 -8.14 -10.79 0.66
N GLU A 74 -8.64 -11.06 1.86
CA GLU A 74 -9.98 -10.66 2.29
C GLU A 74 -9.98 -9.27 2.91
N VAL A 75 -11.14 -8.61 2.91
CA VAL A 75 -11.30 -7.32 3.58
C VAL A 75 -11.07 -7.49 5.09
N GLY A 76 -10.17 -6.69 5.65
CA GLY A 76 -9.75 -6.77 7.05
C GLY A 76 -8.51 -7.61 7.30
N ASP A 77 -7.99 -8.32 6.30
CA ASP A 77 -6.72 -9.04 6.42
C ASP A 77 -5.57 -8.09 6.74
N ARG A 78 -4.65 -8.59 7.57
CA ARG A 78 -3.42 -7.89 7.92
C ARG A 78 -2.26 -8.49 7.16
N VAL A 79 -1.67 -7.71 6.27
CA VAL A 79 -0.54 -8.13 5.43
C VAL A 79 0.73 -7.40 5.83
N ILE A 80 1.86 -8.10 5.73
CA ILE A 80 3.18 -7.53 5.92
C ILE A 80 3.78 -7.30 4.55
N VAL A 81 4.04 -6.04 4.22
CA VAL A 81 4.69 -5.64 2.97
C VAL A 81 6.17 -5.48 3.21
N ASN A 82 6.97 -6.23 2.45
CA ASN A 82 8.42 -6.09 2.42
C ASN A 82 8.80 -4.89 1.52
N LYS A 83 9.55 -3.95 2.07
CA LYS A 83 9.92 -2.70 1.37
C LYS A 83 11.28 -2.74 0.70
N ASP A 84 12.10 -3.73 0.96
CA ASP A 84 13.44 -3.83 0.37
C ASP A 84 13.46 -4.57 -0.97
N SER A 85 12.40 -5.32 -1.31
CA SER A 85 12.33 -6.16 -2.50
C SER A 85 12.56 -5.42 -3.82
N TYR A 86 12.21 -4.13 -3.89
CA TYR A 86 12.35 -3.28 -5.08
C TYR A 86 13.16 -2.02 -4.82
N GLY A 87 14.07 -2.07 -3.84
CA GLY A 87 14.84 -0.93 -3.36
C GLY A 87 14.16 -0.16 -2.25
N VAL A 88 14.98 0.39 -1.38
CA VAL A 88 14.55 1.10 -0.18
C VAL A 88 14.23 2.56 -0.53
N GLU A 89 13.09 3.05 -0.09
CA GLU A 89 12.70 4.45 -0.25
C GLU A 89 13.35 5.32 0.84
N LEU A 90 14.02 6.38 0.44
CA LEU A 90 14.66 7.31 1.40
C LEU A 90 13.63 8.05 2.28
N TYR A 91 12.46 8.35 1.73
CA TYR A 91 11.32 8.96 2.42
C TYR A 91 10.03 8.53 1.71
N PRO A 92 8.85 8.66 2.32
CA PRO A 92 7.59 8.24 1.71
C PRO A 92 7.39 8.85 0.31
N ALA A 93 7.10 8.01 -0.69
CA ALA A 93 7.02 8.37 -2.10
C ALA A 93 8.32 8.97 -2.71
N GLY A 94 9.45 8.81 -2.05
CA GLY A 94 10.73 9.33 -2.49
C GLY A 94 11.50 8.42 -3.45
N LYS A 95 12.73 8.82 -3.74
CA LYS A 95 13.62 8.01 -4.57
C LYS A 95 13.98 6.70 -3.88
N LYS A 96 13.94 5.63 -4.64
CA LYS A 96 14.44 4.32 -4.21
C LYS A 96 15.95 4.23 -4.40
N VAL A 97 16.62 3.64 -3.42
CA VAL A 97 18.05 3.36 -3.43
C VAL A 97 18.28 1.87 -3.17
N PHE A 98 19.48 1.38 -3.45
CA PHE A 98 19.84 -0.04 -3.32
C PHE A 98 18.91 -0.96 -4.13
N THR A 99 18.53 -0.53 -5.32
CA THR A 99 17.80 -1.38 -6.26
C THR A 99 18.77 -2.41 -6.83
N ASP A 100 18.51 -3.69 -6.60
CA ASP A 100 19.29 -4.81 -7.15
C ASP A 100 18.94 -5.14 -8.61
N GLY A 101 18.09 -4.32 -9.24
CA GLY A 101 17.57 -4.53 -10.60
C GLY A 101 16.48 -5.59 -10.68
N ARG A 102 15.94 -6.05 -9.56
CA ARG A 102 14.80 -6.94 -9.55
C ARG A 102 13.64 -6.32 -10.33
N ARG A 103 13.08 -7.11 -11.23
CA ARG A 103 11.90 -6.74 -12.02
C ARG A 103 10.68 -7.45 -11.44
N VAL A 104 9.54 -6.77 -11.54
CA VAL A 104 8.24 -7.35 -11.21
C VAL A 104 8.04 -8.62 -12.04
N GLN A 105 7.54 -9.65 -11.40
CA GLN A 105 7.17 -10.90 -12.08
C GLN A 105 5.65 -10.95 -12.27
N ARG A 106 5.22 -11.69 -13.28
CA ARG A 106 3.80 -11.93 -13.49
C ARG A 106 3.23 -12.68 -12.29
N ASP A 107 1.99 -12.38 -11.94
CA ASP A 107 1.26 -12.93 -10.79
C ASP A 107 1.76 -12.44 -9.41
N GLU A 108 2.80 -11.63 -9.36
CA GLU A 108 3.31 -11.07 -8.11
C GLU A 108 2.32 -10.04 -7.53
N ILE A 109 2.09 -10.13 -6.21
CA ILE A 109 1.28 -9.14 -5.49
C ILE A 109 2.18 -7.98 -5.10
N LEU A 110 1.80 -6.79 -5.55
CA LEU A 110 2.59 -5.58 -5.40
C LEU A 110 1.83 -4.53 -4.61
N THR A 111 2.58 -3.78 -3.84
CA THR A 111 2.16 -2.51 -3.28
C THR A 111 2.81 -1.37 -4.07
N PHE A 112 2.01 -0.40 -4.47
CA PHE A 112 2.49 0.78 -5.19
C PHE A 112 1.69 2.02 -4.80
N TYR A 113 2.28 3.18 -5.05
CA TYR A 113 1.58 4.43 -4.76
C TYR A 113 0.40 4.62 -5.70
N ASN A 114 -0.72 5.06 -5.13
CA ASN A 114 -1.89 5.45 -5.87
C ASN A 114 -1.53 6.57 -6.86
N PRO A 115 -1.71 6.39 -8.18
CA PRO A 115 -1.41 7.41 -9.18
C PRO A 115 -2.24 8.70 -9.01
N GLU A 116 -3.42 8.60 -8.40
CA GLU A 116 -4.32 9.72 -8.14
C GLU A 116 -4.00 10.45 -6.84
N TYR A 117 -3.07 9.88 -6.02
CA TYR A 117 -2.66 10.54 -4.79
C TYR A 117 -1.82 11.79 -5.07
N ALA A 118 -2.38 12.95 -4.75
CA ALA A 118 -1.66 14.21 -4.81
C ALA A 118 -0.82 14.40 -3.54
N SER A 119 0.50 14.16 -3.64
CA SER A 119 1.41 14.44 -2.53
C SER A 119 1.42 15.94 -2.21
N LYS A 120 1.25 16.27 -0.94
CA LYS A 120 1.36 17.65 -0.40
C LYS A 120 2.82 18.07 -0.15
N GLY A 121 3.75 17.25 -0.63
CA GLY A 121 5.19 17.46 -0.56
C GLY A 121 5.91 16.60 0.48
N PRO A 122 7.22 16.35 0.29
CA PRO A 122 7.99 15.40 1.12
C PRO A 122 7.96 15.71 2.62
N PHE A 123 7.97 16.98 2.98
CA PHE A 123 7.91 17.39 4.39
C PHE A 123 6.57 17.02 5.02
N PHE A 124 5.47 17.27 4.32
CA PHE A 124 4.13 16.91 4.80
C PHE A 124 3.98 15.38 4.89
N ASP A 125 4.48 14.64 3.90
CA ASP A 125 4.41 13.19 3.86
C ASP A 125 5.14 12.55 5.04
N ILE A 126 6.34 13.06 5.37
CA ILE A 126 7.10 12.63 6.56
C ILE A 126 6.34 12.99 7.83
N LEU A 127 5.88 14.25 7.95
CA LEU A 127 5.17 14.73 9.13
C LEU A 127 3.90 13.92 9.39
N SER A 128 3.10 13.66 8.35
CA SER A 128 1.87 12.90 8.47
C SER A 128 2.14 11.46 8.94
N GLN A 129 3.21 10.84 8.47
CA GLN A 129 3.63 9.51 8.93
C GLN A 129 4.07 9.52 10.38
N VAL A 130 4.85 10.52 10.79
CA VAL A 130 5.29 10.69 12.19
C VAL A 130 4.09 10.90 13.11
N VAL A 131 3.15 11.77 12.74
CA VAL A 131 1.93 12.01 13.52
C VAL A 131 1.09 10.74 13.60
N TYR A 132 0.86 10.06 12.48
CA TYR A 132 0.09 8.82 12.44
C TYR A 132 0.68 7.74 13.34
N MET A 133 1.99 7.50 13.25
CA MET A 133 2.69 6.51 14.08
C MET A 133 2.82 6.98 15.54
N GLY A 134 3.12 8.25 15.77
CA GLY A 134 3.28 8.83 17.11
C GLY A 134 1.97 8.84 17.92
N THR A 135 0.83 8.91 17.24
CA THR A 135 -0.50 8.82 17.87
C THR A 135 -1.07 7.39 17.86
N LEU A 136 -0.23 6.38 17.63
CA LEU A 136 -0.64 4.97 17.53
C LEU A 136 -1.81 4.78 16.53
N THR A 137 -1.70 5.41 15.37
CA THR A 137 -2.66 5.39 14.27
C THR A 137 -4.01 6.09 14.53
N LEU A 138 -4.15 6.78 15.65
CA LEU A 138 -5.39 7.46 16.03
C LEU A 138 -5.64 8.74 15.22
N VAL A 139 -4.58 9.45 14.82
CA VAL A 139 -4.69 10.72 14.11
C VAL A 139 -4.07 10.59 12.72
N ASN A 140 -4.91 10.65 11.69
CA ASN A 140 -4.48 10.77 10.31
C ASN A 140 -4.72 12.21 9.84
N ILE A 141 -3.64 12.97 9.58
CA ILE A 141 -3.69 14.34 9.07
C ILE A 141 -3.71 14.39 7.54
N ASP A 142 -3.46 13.26 6.87
CA ASP A 142 -3.51 13.18 5.43
C ASP A 142 -4.91 12.81 4.97
N ARG A 143 -5.61 13.81 4.47
CA ARG A 143 -6.99 13.72 4.04
C ARG A 143 -7.16 14.28 2.64
N ASN A 144 -8.09 13.72 1.90
CA ASN A 144 -8.59 14.24 0.65
C ASN A 144 -9.39 15.53 0.88
N ASP A 145 -9.76 16.22 -0.17
CA ASP A 145 -10.54 17.47 -0.12
C ASP A 145 -11.96 17.23 0.43
N ASP A 146 -12.49 16.02 0.30
CA ASP A 146 -13.77 15.58 0.86
C ASP A 146 -13.70 15.19 2.36
N GLY A 147 -12.50 15.27 2.97
CA GLY A 147 -12.26 14.96 4.38
C GLY A 147 -12.05 13.46 4.65
N THR A 148 -12.12 12.59 3.65
CA THR A 148 -11.78 11.16 3.80
C THR A 148 -10.28 10.96 3.97
N PRO A 149 -9.82 9.88 4.64
CA PRO A 149 -8.40 9.54 4.67
C PRO A 149 -7.86 9.31 3.27
N ALA A 150 -6.72 9.91 2.94
CA ALA A 150 -6.10 9.72 1.64
C ALA A 150 -5.52 8.31 1.49
N GLU A 151 -5.92 7.62 0.41
CA GLU A 151 -5.39 6.30 0.07
C GLU A 151 -4.08 6.44 -0.71
N ARG A 152 -2.96 6.30 -0.01
CA ARG A 152 -1.63 6.46 -0.60
C ARG A 152 -1.16 5.25 -1.39
N LEU A 153 -1.55 4.06 -0.97
CA LEU A 153 -1.00 2.79 -1.46
C LEU A 153 -2.11 1.86 -1.91
N TYR A 154 -1.90 1.25 -3.06
CA TYR A 154 -2.71 0.16 -3.57
C TYR A 154 -1.97 -1.16 -3.49
N VAL A 155 -2.74 -2.24 -3.28
CA VAL A 155 -2.29 -3.62 -3.38
C VAL A 155 -2.99 -4.25 -4.57
N LYS A 156 -2.24 -4.69 -5.57
CA LYS A 156 -2.78 -5.33 -6.78
C LYS A 156 -1.85 -6.45 -7.24
N ARG A 157 -2.39 -7.32 -8.08
CA ARG A 157 -1.67 -8.41 -8.74
C ARG A 157 -1.16 -7.96 -10.11
N ALA A 158 0.10 -8.27 -10.43
CA ALA A 158 0.68 -7.99 -11.74
C ALA A 158 0.19 -9.01 -12.77
N VAL A 159 -0.78 -8.63 -13.59
CA VAL A 159 -1.34 -9.48 -14.66
C VAL A 159 -0.54 -9.33 -15.95
N GLY A 160 -0.20 -8.11 -16.34
CA GLY A 160 0.55 -7.80 -17.54
C GLY A 160 1.99 -7.38 -17.27
N MET A 161 2.84 -7.67 -18.21
CA MET A 161 4.25 -7.31 -18.17
C MET A 161 4.60 -6.30 -19.26
N GLY A 162 5.75 -5.66 -19.15
CA GLY A 162 6.21 -4.72 -20.19
C GLY A 162 6.32 -5.39 -21.55
N GLY A 163 5.64 -4.83 -22.56
CA GLY A 163 5.57 -5.36 -23.92
C GLY A 163 4.35 -6.24 -24.20
N ASP A 164 3.56 -6.63 -23.19
CA ASP A 164 2.29 -7.31 -23.40
C ASP A 164 1.22 -6.32 -23.89
N THR A 165 0.24 -6.84 -24.63
CA THR A 165 -1.01 -6.13 -24.92
C THR A 165 -2.12 -6.80 -24.13
N ILE A 166 -2.87 -6.01 -23.36
CA ILE A 166 -3.99 -6.51 -22.57
C ILE A 166 -5.27 -5.86 -23.09
N VAL A 167 -6.29 -6.68 -23.32
CA VAL A 167 -7.61 -6.25 -23.75
C VAL A 167 -8.63 -6.73 -22.73
N PHE A 168 -9.51 -5.83 -22.34
CA PHE A 168 -10.66 -6.13 -21.50
C PHE A 168 -11.90 -6.11 -22.40
N ASP A 169 -12.62 -7.21 -22.42
CA ASP A 169 -13.86 -7.34 -23.18
C ASP A 169 -14.90 -8.07 -22.34
N ASP A 170 -15.95 -7.36 -21.95
CA ASP A 170 -17.04 -7.85 -21.11
C ASP A 170 -16.56 -8.67 -19.89
N GLY A 171 -15.60 -8.09 -19.14
CA GLY A 171 -15.01 -8.73 -17.95
C GLY A 171 -14.06 -9.87 -18.25
N ASN A 172 -13.89 -10.24 -19.50
CA ASN A 172 -12.83 -11.15 -19.90
C ASN A 172 -11.55 -10.37 -20.11
N VAL A 173 -10.45 -10.96 -19.69
CA VAL A 173 -9.12 -10.42 -19.89
C VAL A 173 -8.41 -11.28 -20.94
N PHE A 174 -7.95 -10.64 -21.98
CA PHE A 174 -7.15 -11.28 -23.02
C PHE A 174 -5.73 -10.73 -22.96
N ILE A 175 -4.76 -11.62 -22.96
CA ILE A 175 -3.35 -11.28 -22.90
C ILE A 175 -2.70 -11.69 -24.20
N LYS A 176 -2.01 -10.75 -24.86
CA LYS A 176 -1.11 -11.00 -25.95
C LYS A 176 0.31 -10.79 -25.43
N PRO A 177 1.05 -11.85 -25.10
CA PRO A 177 2.40 -11.74 -24.58
C PRO A 177 3.35 -11.08 -25.59
N SER A 178 4.35 -10.39 -25.08
CA SER A 178 5.40 -9.80 -25.93
C SER A 178 6.06 -10.85 -26.83
N GLY A 179 6.14 -10.54 -28.13
CA GLY A 179 6.72 -11.44 -29.12
C GLY A 179 5.75 -12.49 -29.71
N THR A 180 4.47 -12.44 -29.36
CA THR A 180 3.41 -13.27 -29.96
C THR A 180 2.38 -12.40 -30.67
N ASP A 181 1.62 -13.01 -31.58
CA ASP A 181 0.51 -12.33 -32.26
C ASP A 181 -0.86 -12.83 -31.82
N GLU A 182 -0.90 -13.81 -30.93
CA GLU A 182 -2.13 -14.44 -30.45
C GLU A 182 -2.62 -13.78 -29.14
N PHE A 183 -3.90 -13.44 -29.10
CA PHE A 183 -4.58 -13.09 -27.85
C PHE A 183 -5.07 -14.36 -27.16
N ILE A 184 -4.64 -14.58 -25.95
CA ILE A 184 -4.97 -15.73 -25.13
C ILE A 184 -5.85 -15.27 -23.97
N PRO A 185 -7.03 -15.90 -23.76
CA PRO A 185 -7.83 -15.63 -22.57
C PRO A 185 -6.99 -15.84 -21.30
N GLU A 186 -7.16 -14.97 -20.31
CA GLU A 186 -6.34 -14.99 -19.11
C GLU A 186 -6.40 -16.34 -18.38
N ASP A 187 -7.57 -16.95 -18.30
CA ASP A 187 -7.77 -18.25 -17.66
C ASP A 187 -6.87 -19.32 -18.31
N LEU A 188 -6.91 -19.41 -19.66
CA LEU A 188 -6.09 -20.32 -20.41
C LEU A 188 -4.59 -19.98 -20.35
N PHE A 189 -4.28 -18.68 -20.30
CA PHE A 189 -2.90 -18.22 -20.15
C PHE A 189 -2.32 -18.66 -18.80
N ARG A 190 -3.10 -18.54 -17.72
CA ARG A 190 -2.71 -18.98 -16.37
C ARG A 190 -2.52 -20.49 -16.30
N GLU A 191 -3.43 -21.26 -16.87
CA GLU A 191 -3.31 -22.71 -16.93
C GLU A 191 -2.03 -23.14 -17.65
N ARG A 192 -1.72 -22.53 -18.80
CA ARG A 192 -0.50 -22.81 -19.58
C ARG A 192 0.81 -22.42 -18.87
N THR A 193 0.75 -21.43 -17.99
CA THR A 193 1.93 -20.91 -17.29
C THR A 193 2.02 -21.32 -15.84
N GLU A 194 1.13 -22.23 -15.39
CA GLU A 194 1.06 -22.75 -14.01
C GLU A 194 0.99 -21.64 -12.94
N LEU A 195 0.35 -20.51 -13.27
CA LEU A 195 0.20 -19.39 -12.35
C LEU A 195 -0.88 -19.68 -11.32
N ALA A 196 -0.75 -19.08 -10.15
CA ALA A 196 -1.75 -19.17 -9.09
C ALA A 196 -3.13 -18.71 -9.56
N SER A 197 -4.17 -19.02 -8.80
CA SER A 197 -5.56 -18.67 -9.13
C SER A 197 -5.71 -17.22 -9.57
N GLY A 198 -6.45 -17.01 -10.65
CA GLY A 198 -6.68 -15.70 -11.26
C GLY A 198 -7.47 -14.74 -10.38
N PRO A 199 -7.57 -13.48 -10.79
CA PRO A 199 -8.46 -12.53 -10.15
C PRO A 199 -9.89 -13.05 -10.23
N HIS A 200 -10.60 -12.93 -9.11
CA HIS A 200 -12.01 -13.21 -9.11
C HIS A 200 -12.75 -12.11 -9.87
N ARG A 201 -13.66 -12.52 -10.75
CA ARG A 201 -14.60 -11.60 -11.38
C ARG A 201 -15.70 -11.32 -10.36
N SER A 202 -15.78 -10.09 -9.92
CA SER A 202 -16.81 -9.65 -8.98
C SER A 202 -18.15 -9.34 -9.66
N VAL A 203 -18.20 -9.37 -11.00
CA VAL A 203 -19.36 -9.04 -11.80
C VAL A 203 -19.68 -10.17 -12.75
N ASP A 204 -20.92 -10.67 -12.72
CA ASP A 204 -21.36 -11.68 -13.66
C ASP A 204 -21.46 -11.10 -15.08
N PRO A 205 -21.10 -11.91 -16.10
CA PRO A 205 -21.08 -11.45 -17.51
C PRO A 205 -22.39 -10.86 -17.99
N GLU A 206 -23.54 -11.29 -17.46
CA GLU A 206 -24.87 -10.79 -17.82
C GLU A 206 -25.07 -9.30 -17.53
N TYR A 207 -24.31 -8.71 -16.59
CA TYR A 207 -24.43 -7.29 -16.22
C TYR A 207 -23.55 -6.36 -17.07
N TYR A 208 -22.61 -6.88 -17.87
CA TYR A 208 -21.73 -6.02 -18.67
C TYR A 208 -22.45 -5.15 -19.71
N PRO A 209 -23.50 -5.60 -20.40
CA PRO A 209 -24.26 -4.73 -21.28
C PRO A 209 -24.86 -3.52 -20.53
N GLY A 210 -25.41 -3.76 -19.35
CA GLY A 210 -25.92 -2.71 -18.47
C GLY A 210 -24.83 -1.75 -18.01
N LEU A 211 -23.68 -2.28 -17.57
CA LEU A 211 -22.52 -1.46 -17.14
C LEU A 211 -21.95 -0.61 -18.28
N ARG A 212 -21.90 -1.13 -19.51
CA ARG A 212 -21.50 -0.34 -20.68
C ARG A 212 -22.50 0.78 -20.98
N ALA A 213 -23.79 0.45 -20.92
CA ALA A 213 -24.86 1.46 -21.09
C ALA A 213 -24.71 2.56 -20.05
N ALA A 214 -24.39 2.15 -18.86
CA ALA A 214 -24.10 2.96 -17.74
C ALA A 214 -22.95 3.95 -18.00
N GLY A 215 -21.81 3.44 -18.37
CA GLY A 215 -20.64 4.28 -18.74
C GLY A 215 -20.97 5.25 -19.89
N ALA A 216 -21.77 4.82 -20.87
CA ALA A 216 -22.23 5.69 -21.95
C ALA A 216 -23.12 6.83 -21.43
N ILE A 217 -24.08 6.53 -20.54
CA ILE A 217 -24.96 7.55 -19.94
C ILE A 217 -24.10 8.58 -19.19
N THR A 218 -23.18 8.13 -18.36
CA THR A 218 -22.26 9.02 -17.61
C THR A 218 -21.46 9.92 -18.56
N ALA A 219 -20.84 9.34 -19.57
CA ALA A 219 -20.01 10.09 -20.50
C ALA A 219 -20.83 11.15 -21.28
N TYR A 220 -22.03 10.81 -21.71
CA TYR A 220 -22.90 11.76 -22.39
C TYR A 220 -23.42 12.86 -21.47
N HIS A 221 -23.73 12.52 -20.21
CA HIS A 221 -24.09 13.48 -19.18
C HIS A 221 -22.96 14.49 -18.93
N GLU A 222 -21.77 14.03 -18.72
CA GLU A 222 -20.59 14.87 -18.50
C GLU A 222 -20.28 15.78 -19.69
N MET A 223 -20.60 15.33 -20.91
CA MET A 223 -20.47 16.13 -22.13
C MET A 223 -21.66 17.04 -22.41
N GLY A 224 -22.75 16.96 -21.63
CA GLY A 224 -23.98 17.73 -21.84
C GLY A 224 -24.85 17.23 -23.00
N TYR A 225 -24.75 15.96 -23.37
CA TYR A 225 -25.46 15.34 -24.49
C TYR A 225 -26.59 14.38 -24.08
N ASP A 226 -27.04 14.40 -22.83
CA ASP A 226 -28.05 13.47 -22.28
C ASP A 226 -29.26 13.21 -23.20
N PRO A 227 -29.89 14.23 -23.84
CA PRO A 227 -31.09 13.99 -24.61
C PRO A 227 -30.89 13.23 -25.93
N PHE A 228 -29.62 12.94 -26.28
CA PHE A 228 -29.28 12.30 -27.55
C PHE A 228 -28.96 10.80 -27.42
N LEU A 229 -29.06 10.22 -26.24
CA LEU A 229 -28.79 8.80 -26.05
C LEU A 229 -29.91 7.93 -26.62
N PRO A 230 -29.60 6.85 -27.37
CA PRO A 230 -30.58 5.90 -27.83
C PRO A 230 -31.34 5.24 -26.66
N ARG A 231 -32.63 4.99 -26.88
CA ARG A 231 -33.49 4.36 -25.86
C ARG A 231 -32.98 3.00 -25.42
N GLU A 232 -32.35 2.26 -26.31
CA GLU A 232 -31.76 0.94 -26.05
C GLU A 232 -30.66 1.01 -24.97
N VAL A 233 -29.92 2.12 -24.86
CA VAL A 233 -28.92 2.34 -23.83
C VAL A 233 -29.57 2.44 -22.45
N TYR A 234 -30.70 3.19 -22.36
CA TYR A 234 -31.43 3.29 -21.09
C TYR A 234 -32.12 1.96 -20.72
N ASP A 235 -32.63 1.20 -21.70
CA ASP A 235 -33.24 -0.10 -21.44
C ASP A 235 -32.19 -1.11 -20.95
N SER A 236 -30.98 -1.09 -21.51
CA SER A 236 -29.84 -1.90 -21.04
C SER A 236 -29.40 -1.50 -19.62
N TYR A 237 -29.40 -0.21 -19.32
CA TYR A 237 -29.08 0.29 -17.97
C TYR A 237 -30.08 -0.20 -16.92
N ARG A 238 -31.37 -0.25 -17.25
CA ARG A 238 -32.40 -0.71 -16.32
C ARG A 238 -32.20 -2.14 -15.82
N THR A 239 -31.45 -2.95 -16.54
CA THR A 239 -31.10 -4.32 -16.09
C THR A 239 -30.23 -4.33 -14.83
N LEU A 240 -29.55 -3.23 -14.51
CA LEU A 240 -28.74 -3.09 -13.31
C LEU A 240 -29.53 -2.67 -12.08
N GLN A 241 -30.76 -2.17 -12.23
CA GLN A 241 -31.55 -1.68 -11.10
C GLN A 241 -31.84 -2.81 -10.11
N GLY A 242 -31.49 -2.58 -8.85
CA GLY A 242 -31.68 -3.55 -7.77
C GLY A 242 -30.68 -4.68 -7.71
N THR A 243 -29.63 -4.67 -8.56
CA THR A 243 -28.58 -5.72 -8.55
C THR A 243 -27.42 -5.38 -7.60
N GLY A 244 -27.37 -4.16 -7.05
CA GLY A 244 -26.23 -3.66 -6.26
C GLY A 244 -25.12 -3.06 -7.12
N TYR A 245 -25.21 -3.14 -8.44
CA TYR A 245 -24.29 -2.47 -9.37
C TYR A 245 -24.79 -1.10 -9.83
N ASP A 246 -25.95 -0.69 -9.37
CA ASP A 246 -26.57 0.61 -9.60
C ASP A 246 -25.89 1.75 -8.83
N TYR A 247 -25.08 1.45 -7.80
CA TYR A 247 -24.31 2.44 -7.04
C TYR A 247 -23.37 3.31 -7.90
N VAL A 248 -22.97 2.83 -9.05
CA VAL A 248 -22.14 3.58 -10.00
C VAL A 248 -22.89 4.82 -10.52
N PHE A 249 -24.22 4.81 -10.44
CA PHE A 249 -25.14 5.84 -10.97
C PHE A 249 -25.72 6.78 -9.92
N ASP A 250 -25.85 6.35 -8.67
CA ASP A 250 -26.29 7.23 -7.57
C ASP A 250 -25.36 8.44 -7.39
N ARG A 251 -24.20 8.40 -8.03
CA ARG A 251 -23.26 9.51 -8.04
C ARG A 251 -23.62 10.60 -9.08
N TYR A 252 -24.45 10.27 -10.10
CA TYR A 252 -24.77 11.15 -11.23
C TYR A 252 -26.30 11.32 -11.45
N ALA A 253 -27.12 10.67 -10.63
CA ALA A 253 -28.56 10.87 -10.59
C ALA A 253 -28.95 11.95 -9.58
#